data_1ba317321498493c0ad08655125d1fc9
#
_entry.id   1ba317321498493c0ad08655125d1fc9
#
_cell.length_a   1.000
_cell.length_b   1.000
_cell.length_c   1.000
_cell.angle_alpha   90.00
_cell.angle_beta   90.00
_cell.angle_gamma   90.00
#
_symmetry.space_group_name_H-M   'P 1'
#
loop_
_entity.id
_entity.type
_entity.pdbx_description
1 polymer ?
#
loop_
_entity_poly.entity_id
_entity_poly.type
_entity_poly.pdbx_seq_one_letter_code
_entity_poly.pdbx_strand_id
1 'polypeptide(L)'
;MAKKTRAERHFKFETLQLHVGQEQPDPVTDARAVPIYQTSSYVFKNCEHAAARFGLTDAGNIYGRLTNPTEDVFEKRIAALEGGVAALAVASGAAAATYVFENLAHAGDHIVAAKNIYGGTYNLLAHTLPEYGVTATFVDPFNYEEVENAIQENTKAIHVETLGNPNSDVVDIEKLASIAHAHKIPLVVDNTFATPYLVRPIEYGADIVFHSATKFIGGHGTTIGGVIIDSGNFDWEASGKFPSLVEPNPSYHGVSFVKAAGRAAFVTKIRAILLRDTGATISPFHAFIFLQGLETLSLRVERHVQNALKVVEYLNNHPLVEKVNHPSVSDDPEQQRLYKKYFPNGGGSIFTFEIKGGAEAAKKFIDNLELFSLLANVADVKSLVIHPASTTHSQLNDEELAGQGIKQNTIRLSIGTENIDDIIEDLDEAFKTLQE
;
A
#
# COMPACT_ATOMS: atom_id res chain seq x y z
N MET A 1 11.63 3.15 -41.40
CA MET A 1 11.63 3.72 -40.07
C MET A 1 12.83 3.17 -39.30
N ALA A 2 13.59 3.98 -38.57
CA ALA A 2 14.68 3.52 -37.75
C ALA A 2 14.16 2.62 -36.61
N LYS A 3 14.94 1.60 -36.22
CA LYS A 3 14.62 0.70 -35.10
C LYS A 3 14.63 1.51 -33.81
N LYS A 4 13.54 1.49 -33.06
CA LYS A 4 13.48 2.10 -31.72
C LYS A 4 14.42 1.38 -30.76
N THR A 5 15.21 2.13 -30.02
CA THR A 5 15.98 1.62 -28.88
C THR A 5 15.04 1.20 -27.75
N ARG A 6 15.55 0.48 -26.73
CA ARG A 6 14.76 0.08 -25.57
C ARG A 6 14.20 1.30 -24.80
N ALA A 7 15.00 2.35 -24.65
CA ALA A 7 14.62 3.59 -23.96
C ALA A 7 13.48 4.36 -24.65
N GLU A 8 13.34 4.19 -25.97
CA GLU A 8 12.29 4.83 -26.77
C GLU A 8 10.98 4.01 -26.82
N ARG A 9 10.93 2.86 -26.14
CA ARG A 9 9.77 1.96 -26.12
C ARG A 9 8.99 2.12 -24.82
N HIS A 10 7.67 2.31 -24.94
CA HIS A 10 6.76 2.31 -23.81
C HIS A 10 6.25 0.89 -23.59
N PHE A 11 6.84 0.18 -22.62
CA PHE A 11 6.42 -1.15 -22.26
C PHE A 11 5.14 -1.12 -21.41
N LYS A 12 4.34 -2.18 -21.54
CA LYS A 12 3.12 -2.38 -20.73
C LYS A 12 3.49 -3.00 -19.37
N PHE A 13 2.51 -3.01 -18.47
CA PHE A 13 2.70 -3.45 -17.08
C PHE A 13 3.39 -4.81 -16.97
N GLU A 14 2.90 -5.80 -17.71
CA GLU A 14 3.38 -7.19 -17.67
C GLU A 14 4.85 -7.30 -18.14
N THR A 15 5.30 -6.41 -18.99
CA THR A 15 6.72 -6.33 -19.39
C THR A 15 7.55 -5.58 -18.35
N LEU A 16 7.00 -4.50 -17.80
CA LEU A 16 7.69 -3.73 -16.75
C LEU A 16 7.94 -4.57 -15.50
N GLN A 17 6.92 -5.34 -15.05
CA GLN A 17 7.04 -6.18 -13.85
C GLN A 17 8.14 -7.26 -13.95
N LEU A 18 8.56 -7.63 -15.17
CA LEU A 18 9.58 -8.64 -15.42
C LEU A 18 10.99 -8.06 -15.64
N HIS A 19 11.09 -6.80 -16.09
CA HIS A 19 12.33 -6.33 -16.68
C HIS A 19 12.93 -5.08 -16.04
N VAL A 20 12.13 -4.23 -15.38
CA VAL A 20 12.66 -2.98 -14.80
C VAL A 20 13.65 -3.30 -13.67
N GLY A 21 14.79 -2.61 -13.71
CA GLY A 21 15.88 -2.76 -12.74
C GLY A 21 16.85 -3.90 -13.07
N GLN A 22 16.53 -4.78 -14.04
CA GLN A 22 17.42 -5.83 -14.54
C GLN A 22 17.44 -5.91 -16.08
N GLU A 23 17.48 -4.75 -16.72
CA GLU A 23 17.56 -4.63 -18.18
C GLU A 23 18.83 -5.25 -18.75
N GLN A 24 19.90 -5.25 -17.95
CA GLN A 24 21.17 -5.91 -18.23
C GLN A 24 21.36 -7.06 -17.23
N PRO A 25 22.12 -8.11 -17.59
CA PRO A 25 22.54 -9.14 -16.65
C PRO A 25 23.45 -8.54 -15.57
N ASP A 26 23.68 -9.31 -14.50
CA ASP A 26 24.66 -8.90 -13.49
C ASP A 26 26.04 -8.63 -14.13
N PRO A 27 26.65 -7.47 -13.91
CA PRO A 27 27.87 -7.07 -14.64
C PRO A 27 29.11 -7.87 -14.25
N VAL A 28 29.06 -8.65 -13.17
CA VAL A 28 30.22 -9.42 -12.68
C VAL A 28 30.12 -10.88 -13.09
N THR A 29 28.90 -11.46 -13.04
CA THR A 29 28.68 -12.90 -13.21
C THR A 29 27.89 -13.26 -14.46
N ASP A 30 27.38 -12.26 -15.20
CA ASP A 30 26.43 -12.45 -16.31
C ASP A 30 25.13 -13.14 -15.90
N ALA A 31 24.83 -13.21 -14.60
CA ALA A 31 23.60 -13.84 -14.11
C ALA A 31 22.37 -13.11 -14.63
N ARG A 32 21.41 -13.88 -15.17
CA ARG A 32 20.13 -13.33 -15.66
C ARG A 32 19.17 -13.03 -14.49
N ALA A 33 19.12 -13.90 -13.48
CA ALA A 33 18.35 -13.64 -12.27
C ALA A 33 19.03 -12.57 -11.42
N VAL A 34 18.26 -11.80 -10.66
CA VAL A 34 18.80 -10.79 -9.73
C VAL A 34 19.57 -11.50 -8.62
N PRO A 35 20.88 -11.26 -8.43
CA PRO A 35 21.63 -11.85 -7.33
C PRO A 35 21.15 -11.33 -5.97
N ILE A 36 21.24 -12.18 -4.93
CA ILE A 36 20.98 -11.77 -3.55
C ILE A 36 22.31 -11.30 -2.92
N TYR A 37 22.46 -10.00 -2.76
CA TYR A 37 23.62 -9.40 -2.13
C TYR A 37 23.46 -9.35 -0.62
N GLN A 38 23.64 -10.50 0.03
CA GLN A 38 23.51 -10.64 1.49
C GLN A 38 24.78 -10.13 2.18
N THR A 39 24.90 -8.80 2.30
CA THR A 39 26.04 -8.13 2.94
C THR A 39 25.61 -6.90 3.73
N SER A 40 26.28 -6.61 4.84
CA SER A 40 26.07 -5.40 5.62
C SER A 40 26.92 -4.22 5.16
N SER A 41 28.05 -4.46 4.48
CA SER A 41 29.05 -3.40 4.19
C SER A 41 29.77 -3.63 2.85
N TYR A 42 30.36 -2.56 2.34
CA TYR A 42 31.04 -2.54 1.06
C TYR A 42 32.44 -1.94 1.23
N VAL A 43 33.43 -2.47 0.49
CA VAL A 43 34.82 -2.05 0.59
C VAL A 43 35.07 -0.84 -0.30
N PHE A 44 35.73 0.18 0.24
CA PHE A 44 36.21 1.35 -0.51
C PHE A 44 37.60 1.10 -1.06
N LYS A 45 37.92 1.73 -2.18
CA LYS A 45 39.26 1.62 -2.84
C LYS A 45 40.35 2.27 -2.00
N ASN A 46 40.04 3.41 -1.35
CA ASN A 46 40.93 4.19 -0.49
C ASN A 46 40.11 5.19 0.33
N CYS A 47 40.76 5.99 1.19
CA CYS A 47 40.08 6.97 2.04
C CYS A 47 39.39 8.09 1.26
N GLU A 48 39.95 8.51 0.13
CA GLU A 48 39.35 9.53 -0.71
C GLU A 48 38.06 9.04 -1.38
N HIS A 49 38.04 7.81 -1.87
CA HIS A 49 36.80 7.16 -2.36
C HIS A 49 35.76 7.03 -1.27
N ALA A 50 36.15 6.65 -0.05
CA ALA A 50 35.24 6.60 1.08
C ALA A 50 34.64 7.99 1.37
N ALA A 51 35.46 9.02 1.46
CA ALA A 51 35.01 10.39 1.69
C ALA A 51 34.05 10.89 0.58
N ALA A 52 34.31 10.58 -0.67
CA ALA A 52 33.44 10.93 -1.79
C ALA A 52 32.08 10.27 -1.71
N ARG A 53 32.01 8.97 -1.28
CA ARG A 53 30.75 8.26 -1.04
C ARG A 53 29.93 8.91 0.08
N PHE A 54 30.56 9.19 1.21
CA PHE A 54 29.88 9.84 2.33
C PHE A 54 29.49 11.30 2.04
N GLY A 55 30.28 11.99 1.21
CA GLY A 55 29.99 13.34 0.74
C GLY A 55 28.98 13.42 -0.41
N LEU A 56 28.44 12.29 -0.88
CA LEU A 56 27.50 12.18 -2.01
C LEU A 56 28.04 12.72 -3.34
N THR A 57 29.34 12.81 -3.49
CA THR A 57 30.00 13.22 -4.74
C THR A 57 30.33 12.02 -5.64
N ASP A 58 30.27 10.82 -5.11
CA ASP A 58 30.39 9.56 -5.85
C ASP A 58 29.21 8.65 -5.47
N ALA A 59 28.47 8.15 -6.47
CA ALA A 59 27.31 7.29 -6.26
C ALA A 59 27.71 5.84 -5.98
N GLY A 60 26.98 5.14 -5.11
CA GLY A 60 27.12 3.70 -4.87
C GLY A 60 26.88 3.28 -3.43
N ASN A 61 27.20 2.02 -3.16
CA ASN A 61 26.91 1.40 -1.89
C ASN A 61 27.91 1.80 -0.80
N ILE A 62 27.41 1.99 0.41
CA ILE A 62 28.19 2.32 1.62
C ILE A 62 27.94 1.25 2.68
N TYR A 63 26.68 1.05 3.03
CA TYR A 63 26.24 0.16 4.09
C TYR A 63 24.85 -0.41 3.76
N GLY A 64 24.64 -1.70 3.98
CA GLY A 64 23.42 -2.44 3.57
C GLY A 64 22.11 -1.90 4.11
N ARG A 65 22.11 -1.16 5.23
CA ARG A 65 20.92 -0.49 5.74
C ARG A 65 20.44 0.64 4.81
N LEU A 66 21.33 1.30 4.11
CA LEU A 66 21.03 2.46 3.27
C LEU A 66 20.80 2.07 1.81
N THR A 67 21.63 1.18 1.31
CA THR A 67 21.64 0.77 -0.11
C THR A 67 22.07 -0.68 -0.25
N ASN A 68 21.38 -1.41 -1.11
CA ASN A 68 21.72 -2.79 -1.47
C ASN A 68 21.31 -3.04 -2.92
N PRO A 69 22.14 -3.69 -3.76
CA PRO A 69 21.82 -3.90 -5.17
C PRO A 69 20.55 -4.74 -5.41
N THR A 70 20.21 -5.69 -4.54
CA THR A 70 18.99 -6.49 -4.66
C THR A 70 17.75 -5.64 -4.35
N GLU A 71 17.83 -4.83 -3.30
CA GLU A 71 16.78 -3.90 -2.90
C GLU A 71 16.55 -2.82 -3.97
N ASP A 72 17.62 -2.30 -4.57
CA ASP A 72 17.55 -1.30 -5.64
C ASP A 72 16.76 -1.78 -6.86
N VAL A 73 16.86 -3.05 -7.23
CA VAL A 73 16.04 -3.64 -8.31
C VAL A 73 14.57 -3.67 -7.92
N PHE A 74 14.25 -4.07 -6.68
CA PHE A 74 12.88 -4.07 -6.19
C PHE A 74 12.29 -2.65 -6.17
N GLU A 75 13.04 -1.67 -5.65
CA GLU A 75 12.63 -0.27 -5.58
C GLU A 75 12.38 0.33 -6.97
N LYS A 76 13.30 0.13 -7.92
CA LYS A 76 13.15 0.58 -9.31
C LYS A 76 11.92 -0.03 -9.99
N ARG A 77 11.71 -1.32 -9.77
CA ARG A 77 10.61 -2.05 -10.40
C ARG A 77 9.26 -1.56 -9.89
N ILE A 78 9.07 -1.48 -8.59
CA ILE A 78 7.80 -1.03 -8.03
C ILE A 78 7.54 0.45 -8.33
N ALA A 79 8.58 1.31 -8.33
CA ALA A 79 8.44 2.71 -8.75
C ALA A 79 7.91 2.82 -10.19
N ALA A 80 8.46 2.03 -11.12
CA ALA A 80 8.01 2.01 -12.51
C ALA A 80 6.59 1.45 -12.65
N LEU A 81 6.19 0.47 -11.84
CA LEU A 81 4.85 -0.12 -11.88
C LEU A 81 3.79 0.86 -11.36
N GLU A 82 4.09 1.64 -10.32
CA GLU A 82 3.22 2.71 -9.81
C GLU A 82 3.25 3.99 -10.66
N GLY A 83 4.26 4.16 -11.51
CA GLY A 83 4.45 5.39 -12.29
C GLY A 83 5.17 6.50 -11.50
N GLY A 84 5.85 6.15 -10.40
CA GLY A 84 6.66 7.05 -9.59
C GLY A 84 8.08 7.24 -10.14
N VAL A 85 8.81 8.21 -9.59
CA VAL A 85 10.20 8.51 -9.98
C VAL A 85 11.21 7.73 -9.16
N ALA A 86 10.86 7.35 -7.93
CA ALA A 86 11.72 6.61 -7.02
C ALA A 86 10.88 5.85 -5.97
N ALA A 87 11.47 4.82 -5.37
CA ALA A 87 10.89 4.11 -4.25
C ALA A 87 11.93 3.80 -3.18
N LEU A 88 11.43 3.49 -1.97
CA LEU A 88 12.22 3.05 -0.83
C LEU A 88 11.58 1.83 -0.20
N ALA A 89 12.30 0.71 -0.19
CA ALA A 89 11.89 -0.50 0.51
C ALA A 89 12.24 -0.42 2.00
N VAL A 90 11.31 -0.90 2.84
CA VAL A 90 11.43 -0.87 4.31
C VAL A 90 10.92 -2.16 4.93
N ALA A 91 11.17 -2.35 6.21
CA ALA A 91 10.95 -3.60 6.94
C ALA A 91 9.48 -4.09 6.98
N SER A 92 8.51 -3.20 6.84
CA SER A 92 7.08 -3.53 6.90
C SER A 92 6.21 -2.41 6.32
N GLY A 93 4.93 -2.72 6.03
CA GLY A 93 3.94 -1.69 5.67
C GLY A 93 3.73 -0.67 6.78
N ALA A 94 3.78 -1.09 8.05
CA ALA A 94 3.73 -0.18 9.20
C ALA A 94 4.92 0.77 9.22
N ALA A 95 6.14 0.29 8.93
CA ALA A 95 7.32 1.14 8.81
C ALA A 95 7.19 2.13 7.63
N ALA A 96 6.58 1.71 6.51
CA ALA A 96 6.32 2.59 5.39
C ALA A 96 5.37 3.73 5.78
N ALA A 97 4.22 3.43 6.40
CA ALA A 97 3.28 4.43 6.91
C ALA A 97 3.96 5.39 7.90
N THR A 98 4.68 4.84 8.90
CA THR A 98 5.38 5.64 9.91
C THR A 98 6.36 6.61 9.27
N TYR A 99 7.23 6.13 8.38
CA TYR A 99 8.22 6.99 7.72
C TYR A 99 7.59 8.05 6.80
N VAL A 100 6.48 7.73 6.14
CA VAL A 100 5.75 8.73 5.35
C VAL A 100 5.26 9.86 6.24
N PHE A 101 4.60 9.55 7.36
CA PHE A 101 4.05 10.59 8.25
C PHE A 101 5.14 11.33 9.01
N GLU A 102 6.17 10.67 9.53
CA GLU A 102 7.31 11.33 10.19
C GLU A 102 8.13 12.21 9.24
N ASN A 103 8.16 11.87 7.95
CA ASN A 103 8.85 12.70 6.96
C ASN A 103 8.08 13.98 6.61
N LEU A 104 6.74 13.92 6.70
CA LEU A 104 5.83 15.04 6.40
C LEU A 104 5.56 15.93 7.62
N ALA A 105 5.33 15.33 8.78
CA ALA A 105 4.80 15.96 9.98
C ALA A 105 5.76 15.84 11.17
N HIS A 106 5.92 16.92 11.90
CA HIS A 106 6.73 17.02 13.12
C HIS A 106 5.86 17.46 14.31
N ALA A 107 6.44 17.55 15.50
CA ALA A 107 5.72 18.02 16.68
C ALA A 107 5.02 19.39 16.42
N GLY A 108 3.73 19.43 16.66
CA GLY A 108 2.86 20.58 16.37
C GLY A 108 2.15 20.51 15.02
N ASP A 109 2.44 19.52 14.19
CA ASP A 109 1.78 19.34 12.88
C ASP A 109 0.54 18.44 12.97
N HIS A 110 -0.22 18.41 11.87
CA HIS A 110 -1.52 17.74 11.80
C HIS A 110 -1.66 16.96 10.49
N ILE A 111 -2.39 15.83 10.54
CA ILE A 111 -2.74 14.97 9.40
C ILE A 111 -4.27 14.85 9.32
N VAL A 112 -4.84 14.95 8.14
CA VAL A 112 -6.22 14.55 7.87
C VAL A 112 -6.20 13.12 7.31
N ALA A 113 -6.93 12.19 7.90
CA ALA A 113 -6.97 10.79 7.48
C ALA A 113 -8.40 10.30 7.31
N ALA A 114 -8.64 9.45 6.34
CA ALA A 114 -9.91 8.75 6.22
C ALA A 114 -10.14 7.81 7.42
N LYS A 115 -11.40 7.67 7.85
CA LYS A 115 -11.77 6.78 8.98
C LYS A 115 -11.77 5.31 8.62
N ASN A 116 -11.95 4.97 7.32
CA ASN A 116 -12.00 3.60 6.79
C ASN A 116 -10.64 3.10 6.29
N ILE A 117 -9.59 3.28 7.09
CA ILE A 117 -8.22 2.85 6.83
C ILE A 117 -7.85 1.64 7.68
N TYR A 118 -6.72 1.02 7.34
CA TYR A 118 -6.14 -0.08 8.11
C TYR A 118 -5.99 0.27 9.60
N GLY A 119 -6.47 -0.61 10.48
CA GLY A 119 -6.48 -0.37 11.92
C GLY A 119 -5.10 -0.07 12.53
N GLY A 120 -4.01 -0.62 11.97
CA GLY A 120 -2.66 -0.28 12.41
C GLY A 120 -2.26 1.16 12.07
N THR A 121 -2.63 1.66 10.90
CA THR A 121 -2.42 3.07 10.51
C THR A 121 -3.33 4.00 11.33
N TYR A 122 -4.58 3.58 11.58
CA TYR A 122 -5.46 4.32 12.48
C TYR A 122 -4.83 4.47 13.86
N ASN A 123 -4.38 3.39 14.48
CA ASN A 123 -3.73 3.42 15.80
C ASN A 123 -2.44 4.25 15.81
N LEU A 124 -1.64 4.19 14.74
CA LEU A 124 -0.45 5.03 14.58
C LEU A 124 -0.81 6.52 14.66
N LEU A 125 -1.83 6.94 13.91
CA LEU A 125 -2.26 8.34 13.83
C LEU A 125 -3.07 8.78 15.05
N ALA A 126 -3.90 7.91 15.63
CA ALA A 126 -4.78 8.25 16.75
C ALA A 126 -4.07 8.24 18.11
N HIS A 127 -3.07 7.40 18.29
CA HIS A 127 -2.48 7.13 19.61
C HIS A 127 -0.96 7.28 19.63
N THR A 128 -0.24 6.71 18.67
CA THR A 128 1.23 6.68 18.75
C THR A 128 1.85 8.04 18.40
N LEU A 129 1.52 8.60 17.25
CA LEU A 129 2.09 9.88 16.81
C LEU A 129 1.71 11.08 17.70
N PRO A 130 0.53 11.12 18.34
CA PRO A 130 0.22 12.16 19.34
C PRO A 130 1.19 12.22 20.52
N GLU A 131 1.78 11.11 20.93
CA GLU A 131 2.84 11.09 21.98
C GLU A 131 4.11 11.82 21.51
N TYR A 132 4.32 11.95 20.20
CA TYR A 132 5.39 12.73 19.57
C TYR A 132 4.95 14.10 19.07
N GLY A 133 3.72 14.51 19.43
CA GLY A 133 3.19 15.84 19.13
C GLY A 133 2.58 16.01 17.74
N VAL A 134 2.37 14.95 16.99
CA VAL A 134 1.65 14.99 15.70
C VAL A 134 0.20 14.56 15.92
N THR A 135 -0.76 15.40 15.55
CA THR A 135 -2.20 15.14 15.71
C THR A 135 -2.85 14.71 14.40
N ALA A 136 -4.01 14.06 14.49
CA ALA A 136 -4.80 13.68 13.33
C ALA A 136 -6.29 13.93 13.51
N THR A 137 -6.98 14.29 12.42
CA THR A 137 -8.44 14.29 12.34
C THR A 137 -8.91 13.23 11.36
N PHE A 138 -9.80 12.35 11.83
CA PHE A 138 -10.39 11.30 10.99
C PHE A 138 -11.71 11.80 10.41
N VAL A 139 -11.85 11.63 9.09
CA VAL A 139 -12.97 12.15 8.31
C VAL A 139 -13.62 11.05 7.47
N ASP A 140 -14.87 11.29 7.06
CA ASP A 140 -15.49 10.51 6.01
C ASP A 140 -14.91 10.92 4.65
N PRO A 141 -14.16 10.07 3.94
CA PRO A 141 -13.52 10.43 2.67
C PRO A 141 -14.52 10.68 1.54
N PHE A 142 -15.80 10.34 1.74
CA PHE A 142 -16.90 10.59 0.81
C PHE A 142 -17.62 11.92 1.09
N ASN A 143 -17.40 12.52 2.25
CA ASN A 143 -17.88 13.85 2.60
C ASN A 143 -16.77 14.89 2.39
N TYR A 144 -16.68 15.43 1.16
CA TYR A 144 -15.60 16.34 0.78
C TYR A 144 -15.62 17.66 1.58
N GLU A 145 -16.78 18.10 2.05
CA GLU A 145 -16.90 19.28 2.92
C GLU A 145 -16.27 18.99 4.29
N GLU A 146 -16.50 17.82 4.87
CA GLU A 146 -15.86 17.38 6.11
C GLU A 146 -14.34 17.29 5.95
N VAL A 147 -13.86 16.72 4.82
CA VAL A 147 -12.42 16.64 4.49
C VAL A 147 -11.81 18.05 4.46
N GLU A 148 -12.44 18.99 3.76
CA GLU A 148 -11.94 20.35 3.60
C GLU A 148 -11.96 21.13 4.93
N ASN A 149 -13.03 21.01 5.71
CA ASN A 149 -13.17 21.64 7.01
C ASN A 149 -12.20 21.08 8.08
N ALA A 150 -11.72 19.85 7.92
CA ALA A 150 -10.73 19.25 8.82
C ALA A 150 -9.30 19.79 8.59
N ILE A 151 -9.04 20.42 7.45
CA ILE A 151 -7.71 20.96 7.11
C ILE A 151 -7.43 22.21 7.93
N GLN A 152 -6.33 22.18 8.67
CA GLN A 152 -5.82 23.27 9.51
C GLN A 152 -4.58 23.92 8.86
N GLU A 153 -4.11 25.04 9.39
CA GLU A 153 -2.91 25.71 8.90
C GLU A 153 -1.67 24.81 8.96
N ASN A 154 -1.56 24.04 10.05
CA ASN A 154 -0.48 23.08 10.31
C ASN A 154 -0.71 21.68 9.70
N THR A 155 -1.75 21.49 8.92
CA THR A 155 -1.98 20.21 8.22
C THR A 155 -0.90 19.96 7.16
N LYS A 156 -0.36 18.75 7.14
CA LYS A 156 0.74 18.34 6.26
C LYS A 156 0.36 17.34 5.17
N ALA A 157 -0.73 16.60 5.33
CA ALA A 157 -1.20 15.65 4.33
C ALA A 157 -2.68 15.31 4.51
N ILE A 158 -3.28 14.82 3.41
CA ILE A 158 -4.49 13.99 3.46
C ILE A 158 -4.07 12.55 3.19
N HIS A 159 -4.54 11.60 4.01
CA HIS A 159 -4.26 10.17 3.86
C HIS A 159 -5.54 9.37 3.62
N VAL A 160 -5.50 8.49 2.61
CA VAL A 160 -6.59 7.57 2.25
C VAL A 160 -6.05 6.22 1.78
N GLU A 161 -6.91 5.21 1.76
CA GLU A 161 -6.66 3.94 1.06
C GLU A 161 -7.43 3.92 -0.26
N THR A 162 -6.87 3.31 -1.29
CA THR A 162 -7.52 3.19 -2.61
C THR A 162 -8.83 2.41 -2.52
N LEU A 163 -8.80 1.33 -1.75
CA LEU A 163 -9.94 0.50 -1.37
C LEU A 163 -9.97 0.45 0.15
N GLY A 164 -11.06 0.93 0.73
CA GLY A 164 -11.22 1.01 2.18
C GLY A 164 -11.22 -0.36 2.87
N ASN A 165 -10.72 -0.40 4.07
CA ASN A 165 -10.68 -1.60 4.91
C ASN A 165 -11.76 -1.51 6.00
N PRO A 166 -12.70 -2.47 6.11
CA PRO A 166 -12.68 -3.78 5.45
C PRO A 166 -13.60 -3.92 4.21
N ASN A 167 -14.36 -2.91 3.83
CA ASN A 167 -15.51 -3.03 2.94
C ASN A 167 -15.19 -2.79 1.46
N SER A 168 -13.94 -2.50 1.10
CA SER A 168 -13.51 -2.18 -0.28
C SER A 168 -14.23 -0.97 -0.91
N ASP A 169 -14.65 0.00 -0.09
CA ASP A 169 -15.21 1.26 -0.59
C ASP A 169 -14.16 2.01 -1.42
N VAL A 170 -14.58 2.55 -2.56
CA VAL A 170 -13.69 3.24 -3.51
C VAL A 170 -13.70 4.74 -3.25
N VAL A 171 -12.54 5.33 -2.94
CA VAL A 171 -12.39 6.78 -2.79
C VAL A 171 -12.19 7.48 -4.14
N ASP A 172 -12.65 8.73 -4.28
CA ASP A 172 -12.31 9.55 -5.45
C ASP A 172 -10.94 10.20 -5.27
N ILE A 173 -9.89 9.50 -5.72
CA ILE A 173 -8.49 9.91 -5.59
C ILE A 173 -8.28 11.29 -6.22
N GLU A 174 -8.81 11.52 -7.41
CA GLU A 174 -8.65 12.78 -8.15
C GLU A 174 -9.29 13.96 -7.41
N LYS A 175 -10.47 13.76 -6.83
CA LYS A 175 -11.14 14.78 -6.05
C LYS A 175 -10.38 15.11 -4.76
N LEU A 176 -9.91 14.10 -4.03
CA LEU A 176 -9.14 14.28 -2.80
C LEU A 176 -7.76 14.90 -3.08
N ALA A 177 -7.10 14.53 -4.20
CA ALA A 177 -5.88 15.20 -4.64
C ALA A 177 -6.11 16.68 -4.92
N SER A 178 -7.21 17.00 -5.61
CA SER A 178 -7.57 18.42 -5.87
C SER A 178 -7.76 19.23 -4.59
N ILE A 179 -8.40 18.65 -3.57
CA ILE A 179 -8.56 19.31 -2.25
C ILE A 179 -7.19 19.48 -1.59
N ALA A 180 -6.37 18.44 -1.52
CA ALA A 180 -5.05 18.49 -0.92
C ALA A 180 -4.17 19.58 -1.57
N HIS A 181 -4.12 19.60 -2.90
CA HIS A 181 -3.30 20.54 -3.65
C HIS A 181 -3.78 21.99 -3.52
N ALA A 182 -5.10 22.24 -3.40
CA ALA A 182 -5.65 23.56 -3.13
C ALA A 182 -5.13 24.14 -1.80
N HIS A 183 -4.86 23.26 -0.82
CA HIS A 183 -4.27 23.62 0.47
C HIS A 183 -2.73 23.47 0.52
N LYS A 184 -2.09 23.20 -0.63
CA LYS A 184 -0.63 23.03 -0.77
C LYS A 184 -0.06 21.90 0.10
N ILE A 185 -0.80 20.83 0.25
CA ILE A 185 -0.38 19.60 0.94
C ILE A 185 -0.48 18.40 0.00
N PRO A 186 0.35 17.35 0.19
CA PRO A 186 0.28 16.15 -0.63
C PRO A 186 -0.90 15.25 -0.26
N LEU A 187 -1.39 14.49 -1.26
CA LEU A 187 -2.23 13.32 -1.06
C LEU A 187 -1.35 12.08 -0.89
N VAL A 188 -1.51 11.40 0.23
CA VAL A 188 -0.86 10.12 0.56
C VAL A 188 -1.86 8.99 0.40
N VAL A 189 -1.54 8.00 -0.41
CA VAL A 189 -2.42 6.86 -0.70
C VAL A 189 -1.77 5.53 -0.33
N ASP A 190 -2.42 4.74 0.52
CA ASP A 190 -2.10 3.33 0.67
C ASP A 190 -2.79 2.54 -0.46
N ASN A 191 -1.98 2.00 -1.37
CA ASN A 191 -2.45 1.23 -2.52
C ASN A 191 -2.31 -0.29 -2.35
N THR A 192 -2.22 -0.75 -1.10
CA THR A 192 -1.98 -2.16 -0.77
C THR A 192 -3.05 -3.09 -1.35
N PHE A 193 -4.35 -2.73 -1.25
CA PHE A 193 -5.44 -3.60 -1.66
C PHE A 193 -5.69 -3.61 -3.17
N ALA A 194 -5.42 -2.50 -3.85
CA ALA A 194 -5.61 -2.42 -5.29
C ALA A 194 -4.37 -2.86 -6.09
N THR A 195 -3.18 -2.63 -5.59
CA THR A 195 -1.92 -2.80 -6.30
C THR A 195 -1.77 -1.89 -7.53
N PRO A 196 -0.57 -1.65 -8.04
CA PRO A 196 -0.38 -0.86 -9.26
C PRO A 196 -0.93 -1.54 -10.52
N TYR A 197 -1.34 -2.80 -10.44
CA TYR A 197 -1.95 -3.51 -11.55
C TYR A 197 -3.40 -3.07 -11.81
N LEU A 198 -4.18 -2.87 -10.75
CA LEU A 198 -5.58 -2.46 -10.89
C LEU A 198 -5.72 -0.95 -11.03
N VAL A 199 -4.98 -0.16 -10.23
CA VAL A 199 -5.00 1.30 -10.28
C VAL A 199 -3.65 1.88 -9.86
N ARG A 200 -3.26 2.97 -10.51
CA ARG A 200 -2.08 3.76 -10.16
C ARG A 200 -2.54 5.10 -9.63
N PRO A 201 -2.55 5.31 -8.31
CA PRO A 201 -3.03 6.56 -7.70
C PRO A 201 -2.30 7.79 -8.20
N ILE A 202 -1.03 7.68 -8.57
CA ILE A 202 -0.20 8.77 -9.13
C ILE A 202 -0.80 9.33 -10.42
N GLU A 203 -1.42 8.51 -11.24
CA GLU A 203 -2.09 8.96 -12.49
C GLU A 203 -3.32 9.83 -12.21
N TYR A 204 -3.83 9.81 -10.97
CA TYR A 204 -4.98 10.57 -10.52
C TYR A 204 -4.63 11.65 -9.48
N GLY A 205 -3.35 11.98 -9.34
CA GLY A 205 -2.88 13.10 -8.52
C GLY A 205 -2.36 12.74 -7.13
N ALA A 206 -2.26 11.46 -6.76
CA ALA A 206 -1.56 11.08 -5.54
C ALA A 206 -0.07 11.46 -5.63
N ASP A 207 0.48 11.99 -4.55
CA ASP A 207 1.85 12.45 -4.50
C ASP A 207 2.78 11.41 -3.91
N ILE A 208 2.33 10.73 -2.86
CA ILE A 208 3.05 9.65 -2.19
C ILE A 208 2.14 8.42 -2.15
N VAL A 209 2.67 7.29 -2.59
CA VAL A 209 1.99 6.00 -2.50
C VAL A 209 2.84 5.08 -1.63
N PHE A 210 2.19 4.27 -0.79
CA PHE A 210 2.91 3.20 -0.10
C PHE A 210 2.14 1.89 -0.14
N HIS A 211 2.84 0.80 0.14
CA HIS A 211 2.27 -0.54 0.23
C HIS A 211 2.81 -1.30 1.43
N SER A 212 1.97 -2.11 2.02
CA SER A 212 2.43 -3.33 2.68
C SER A 212 2.77 -4.36 1.59
N ALA A 213 4.07 -4.50 1.28
CA ALA A 213 4.54 -5.48 0.30
C ALA A 213 4.26 -6.93 0.75
N THR A 214 4.04 -7.14 2.04
CA THR A 214 3.58 -8.37 2.68
C THR A 214 2.35 -8.98 2.01
N LYS A 215 1.45 -8.11 1.46
CA LYS A 215 0.15 -8.48 0.90
C LYS A 215 0.30 -8.97 -0.55
N PHE A 216 -0.41 -8.40 -1.51
CA PHE A 216 -0.40 -8.86 -2.92
C PHE A 216 0.99 -8.85 -3.58
N ILE A 217 1.90 -7.94 -3.20
CA ILE A 217 3.25 -7.90 -3.79
C ILE A 217 3.98 -9.21 -3.50
N GLY A 218 4.05 -9.63 -2.25
CA GLY A 218 4.58 -10.96 -1.89
C GLY A 218 3.63 -12.09 -2.25
N GLY A 219 2.37 -11.96 -1.87
CA GLY A 219 1.23 -12.79 -2.28
C GLY A 219 1.16 -14.20 -1.67
N HIS A 220 2.11 -14.61 -0.83
CA HIS A 220 2.22 -15.99 -0.34
C HIS A 220 2.31 -16.10 1.19
N GLY A 221 2.14 -14.99 1.92
CA GLY A 221 2.22 -14.99 3.39
C GLY A 221 3.60 -15.36 3.96
N THR A 222 4.66 -15.28 3.15
CA THR A 222 5.99 -15.81 3.49
C THR A 222 6.93 -14.76 4.06
N THR A 223 6.71 -13.47 3.79
CA THR A 223 7.65 -12.42 4.20
C THR A 223 6.94 -11.09 4.47
N ILE A 224 7.53 -10.31 5.36
CA ILE A 224 7.03 -8.98 5.75
C ILE A 224 7.92 -7.91 5.10
N GLY A 225 7.30 -6.87 4.57
CA GLY A 225 7.97 -5.71 4.01
C GLY A 225 7.01 -4.59 3.67
N GLY A 226 7.56 -3.43 3.41
CA GLY A 226 6.85 -2.25 2.95
C GLY A 226 7.63 -1.53 1.86
N VAL A 227 6.97 -0.65 1.14
CA VAL A 227 7.60 0.19 0.14
C VAL A 227 6.88 1.53 0.03
N ILE A 228 7.64 2.59 -0.13
CA ILE A 228 7.17 3.97 -0.31
C ILE A 228 7.56 4.41 -1.71
N ILE A 229 6.62 4.98 -2.45
CA ILE A 229 6.83 5.47 -3.81
C ILE A 229 6.60 6.98 -3.85
N ASP A 230 7.57 7.70 -4.39
CA ASP A 230 7.51 9.14 -4.64
C ASP A 230 7.06 9.39 -6.07
N SER A 231 5.96 10.11 -6.26
CA SER A 231 5.51 10.51 -7.60
C SER A 231 6.48 11.47 -8.27
N GLY A 232 7.20 12.27 -7.47
CA GLY A 232 8.01 13.38 -7.91
C GLY A 232 7.22 14.54 -8.52
N ASN A 233 5.92 14.60 -8.30
CA ASN A 233 5.05 15.63 -8.88
C ASN A 233 4.73 16.76 -7.91
N PHE A 234 4.87 16.54 -6.60
CA PHE A 234 4.57 17.57 -5.61
C PHE A 234 5.68 18.62 -5.54
N ASP A 235 5.31 19.87 -5.64
CA ASP A 235 6.24 21.00 -5.54
C ASP A 235 6.45 21.42 -4.08
N TRP A 236 7.48 20.84 -3.46
CA TRP A 236 7.84 21.06 -2.06
C TRP A 236 8.23 22.52 -1.78
N GLU A 237 8.87 23.21 -2.74
CA GLU A 237 9.29 24.60 -2.61
C GLU A 237 8.08 25.53 -2.68
N ALA A 238 7.22 25.39 -3.69
CA ALA A 238 6.03 26.21 -3.87
C ALA A 238 4.98 26.01 -2.76
N SER A 239 4.95 24.84 -2.14
CA SER A 239 4.10 24.55 -0.97
C SER A 239 4.43 25.46 0.21
N GLY A 240 5.71 25.67 0.52
CA GLY A 240 6.18 26.44 1.68
C GLY A 240 5.94 25.77 3.04
N LYS A 241 5.36 24.56 3.07
CA LYS A 241 4.98 23.87 4.33
C LYS A 241 6.02 22.83 4.79
N PHE A 242 7.06 22.54 3.99
CA PHE A 242 8.01 21.44 4.21
C PHE A 242 9.47 21.90 4.27
N PRO A 243 9.85 22.76 5.26
CA PRO A 243 11.21 23.30 5.35
C PRO A 243 12.27 22.19 5.47
N SER A 244 11.95 21.07 6.11
CA SER A 244 12.88 19.95 6.29
C SER A 244 13.31 19.26 4.98
N LEU A 245 12.58 19.47 3.89
CA LEU A 245 12.93 19.00 2.53
C LEU A 245 13.65 20.07 1.73
N VAL A 246 13.30 21.33 1.94
CA VAL A 246 13.71 22.48 1.10
C VAL A 246 14.96 23.17 1.67
N GLU A 247 15.01 23.37 2.99
CA GLU A 247 16.09 24.08 3.65
C GLU A 247 17.33 23.19 3.85
N PRO A 248 18.54 23.80 4.05
CA PRO A 248 19.73 23.08 4.40
C PRO A 248 19.58 22.22 5.66
N ASN A 249 19.76 20.92 5.57
CA ASN A 249 19.62 20.01 6.69
C ASN A 249 20.92 19.87 7.50
N PRO A 250 20.93 20.24 8.80
CA PRO A 250 22.14 20.23 9.63
C PRO A 250 22.68 18.82 9.88
N SER A 251 21.82 17.77 9.92
CA SER A 251 22.25 16.39 10.12
C SER A 251 22.83 15.75 8.86
N TYR A 252 22.75 16.44 7.72
CA TYR A 252 23.26 15.95 6.44
C TYR A 252 24.08 17.02 5.70
N HIS A 253 25.14 17.50 6.35
CA HIS A 253 26.12 18.44 5.80
C HIS A 253 25.53 19.75 5.21
N GLY A 254 24.35 20.19 5.67
CA GLY A 254 23.67 21.38 5.14
C GLY A 254 23.08 21.17 3.74
N VAL A 255 22.80 19.94 3.34
CA VAL A 255 22.17 19.63 2.05
C VAL A 255 20.69 19.94 2.09
N SER A 256 20.17 20.60 1.05
CA SER A 256 18.73 20.67 0.73
C SER A 256 18.37 19.44 -0.10
N PHE A 257 17.40 18.63 0.37
CA PHE A 257 17.02 17.41 -0.34
C PHE A 257 16.38 17.68 -1.69
N VAL A 258 15.58 18.74 -1.81
CA VAL A 258 15.01 19.16 -3.10
C VAL A 258 16.10 19.51 -4.10
N LYS A 259 17.14 20.24 -3.68
CA LYS A 259 18.27 20.59 -4.55
C LYS A 259 19.18 19.40 -4.91
N ALA A 260 19.37 18.47 -3.96
CA ALA A 260 20.24 17.31 -4.16
C ALA A 260 19.60 16.18 -4.95
N ALA A 261 18.31 15.91 -4.74
CA ALA A 261 17.62 14.76 -5.31
C ALA A 261 16.45 15.13 -6.26
N GLY A 262 16.14 16.44 -6.39
CA GLY A 262 15.11 16.93 -7.30
C GLY A 262 13.77 16.24 -7.02
N ARG A 263 13.21 15.61 -8.04
CA ARG A 263 11.91 14.94 -7.95
C ARG A 263 11.86 13.76 -6.97
N ALA A 264 12.99 13.17 -6.60
CA ALA A 264 13.07 12.07 -5.65
C ALA A 264 13.38 12.53 -4.20
N ALA A 265 13.22 13.80 -3.90
CA ALA A 265 13.58 14.42 -2.62
C ALA A 265 12.93 13.73 -1.42
N PHE A 266 11.67 13.34 -1.54
CA PHE A 266 10.89 12.76 -0.45
C PHE A 266 11.49 11.42 0.03
N VAL A 267 11.63 10.45 -0.85
CA VAL A 267 12.21 9.14 -0.47
C VAL A 267 13.69 9.23 -0.16
N THR A 268 14.43 10.17 -0.80
CA THR A 268 15.85 10.39 -0.51
C THR A 268 16.04 10.88 0.93
N LYS A 269 15.22 11.81 1.40
CA LYS A 269 15.27 12.27 2.80
C LYS A 269 14.95 11.13 3.76
N ILE A 270 13.93 10.32 3.50
CA ILE A 270 13.62 9.17 4.34
C ILE A 270 14.83 8.23 4.43
N ARG A 271 15.44 7.87 3.30
CA ARG A 271 16.64 7.01 3.25
C ARG A 271 17.80 7.60 4.04
N ALA A 272 18.10 8.88 3.82
CA ALA A 272 19.25 9.55 4.40
C ALA A 272 19.11 9.86 5.89
N ILE A 273 17.90 10.05 6.40
CA ILE A 273 17.60 10.44 7.79
C ILE A 273 16.89 9.31 8.53
N LEU A 274 15.61 9.05 8.24
CA LEU A 274 14.78 8.16 9.05
C LEU A 274 15.27 6.71 8.99
N LEU A 275 15.52 6.18 7.80
CA LEU A 275 16.03 4.81 7.64
C LEU A 275 17.43 4.65 8.24
N ARG A 276 18.31 5.65 8.05
CA ARG A 276 19.65 5.66 8.63
C ARG A 276 19.62 5.61 10.16
N ASP A 277 18.76 6.43 10.77
CA ASP A 277 18.80 6.71 12.21
C ASP A 277 17.91 5.75 13.02
N THR A 278 16.78 5.29 12.45
CA THR A 278 15.81 4.41 13.16
C THR A 278 15.83 2.96 12.68
N GLY A 279 16.38 2.68 11.49
CA GLY A 279 16.86 1.36 11.12
C GLY A 279 15.81 0.34 10.64
N ALA A 280 14.60 0.76 10.21
CA ALA A 280 13.59 -0.16 9.68
C ALA A 280 13.94 -0.66 8.25
N THR A 281 15.13 -1.20 8.07
CA THR A 281 15.65 -1.70 6.79
C THR A 281 15.03 -3.05 6.43
N ILE A 282 14.84 -3.28 5.14
CA ILE A 282 14.43 -4.57 4.60
C ILE A 282 15.64 -5.50 4.46
N SER A 283 15.42 -6.81 4.49
CA SER A 283 16.44 -7.79 4.13
C SER A 283 16.55 -7.94 2.61
N PRO A 284 17.78 -8.06 2.04
CA PRO A 284 17.95 -8.38 0.62
C PRO A 284 17.24 -9.67 0.19
N PHE A 285 17.13 -10.65 1.08
CA PHE A 285 16.39 -11.87 0.86
C PHE A 285 14.88 -11.61 0.73
N HIS A 286 14.32 -10.74 1.58
CA HIS A 286 12.92 -10.31 1.46
C HIS A 286 12.67 -9.53 0.18
N ALA A 287 13.57 -8.63 -0.20
CA ALA A 287 13.48 -7.91 -1.47
C ALA A 287 13.48 -8.86 -2.67
N PHE A 288 14.29 -9.92 -2.63
CA PHE A 288 14.30 -10.97 -3.66
C PHE A 288 12.96 -11.71 -3.74
N ILE A 289 12.34 -12.07 -2.59
CA ILE A 289 11.02 -12.70 -2.56
C ILE A 289 9.97 -11.77 -3.17
N PHE A 290 10.01 -10.47 -2.84
CA PHE A 290 9.10 -9.48 -3.43
C PHE A 290 9.32 -9.28 -4.92
N LEU A 291 10.55 -9.36 -5.41
CA LEU A 291 10.83 -9.37 -6.85
C LEU A 291 10.16 -10.54 -7.55
N GLN A 292 10.26 -11.76 -6.99
CA GLN A 292 9.56 -12.93 -7.53
C GLN A 292 8.03 -12.75 -7.49
N GLY A 293 7.51 -12.16 -6.41
CA GLY A 293 6.10 -11.82 -6.30
C GLY A 293 5.65 -10.81 -7.36
N LEU A 294 6.43 -9.77 -7.63
CA LEU A 294 6.13 -8.79 -8.68
C LEU A 294 6.09 -9.41 -10.08
N GLU A 295 6.95 -10.39 -10.37
CA GLU A 295 7.01 -11.04 -11.68
C GLU A 295 5.71 -11.75 -12.08
N THR A 296 4.88 -12.11 -11.11
CA THR A 296 3.57 -12.75 -11.33
C THR A 296 2.39 -11.93 -10.80
N LEU A 297 2.61 -10.67 -10.43
CA LEU A 297 1.59 -9.83 -9.79
C LEU A 297 0.32 -9.72 -10.64
N SER A 298 0.46 -9.38 -11.92
CA SER A 298 -0.70 -9.23 -12.84
C SER A 298 -1.52 -10.52 -12.94
N LEU A 299 -0.85 -11.66 -13.10
CA LEU A 299 -1.50 -12.98 -13.24
C LEU A 299 -2.28 -13.36 -11.97
N ARG A 300 -1.69 -13.09 -10.79
CA ARG A 300 -2.32 -13.41 -9.50
C ARG A 300 -3.50 -12.47 -9.22
N VAL A 301 -3.30 -11.18 -9.36
CA VAL A 301 -4.34 -10.19 -9.08
C VAL A 301 -5.53 -10.35 -10.03
N GLU A 302 -5.30 -10.62 -11.31
CA GLU A 302 -6.37 -10.93 -12.26
C GLU A 302 -7.18 -12.16 -11.81
N ARG A 303 -6.53 -13.23 -11.38
CA ARG A 303 -7.22 -14.44 -10.89
C ARG A 303 -7.96 -14.15 -9.58
N HIS A 304 -7.36 -13.44 -8.64
CA HIS A 304 -8.02 -13.01 -7.39
C HIS A 304 -9.33 -12.25 -7.70
N VAL A 305 -9.29 -11.28 -8.61
CA VAL A 305 -10.45 -10.48 -8.98
C VAL A 305 -11.52 -11.32 -9.68
N GLN A 306 -11.12 -12.17 -10.63
CA GLN A 306 -12.06 -13.05 -11.33
C GLN A 306 -12.80 -13.99 -10.36
N ASN A 307 -12.08 -14.59 -9.41
CA ASN A 307 -12.69 -15.42 -8.38
C ASN A 307 -13.59 -14.60 -7.45
N ALA A 308 -13.11 -13.43 -6.97
CA ALA A 308 -13.87 -12.59 -6.06
C ALA A 308 -15.20 -12.14 -6.66
N LEU A 309 -15.23 -11.70 -7.91
CA LEU A 309 -16.47 -11.28 -8.55
C LEU A 309 -17.51 -12.40 -8.63
N LYS A 310 -17.09 -13.65 -8.87
CA LYS A 310 -17.98 -14.81 -8.85
C LYS A 310 -18.48 -15.15 -7.45
N VAL A 311 -17.62 -15.02 -6.43
CA VAL A 311 -18.03 -15.18 -5.03
C VAL A 311 -18.99 -14.06 -4.61
N VAL A 312 -18.75 -12.82 -5.01
CA VAL A 312 -19.67 -11.70 -4.79
C VAL A 312 -21.04 -11.98 -5.40
N GLU A 313 -21.10 -12.46 -6.65
CA GLU A 313 -22.34 -12.83 -7.32
C GLU A 313 -23.06 -13.95 -6.60
N TYR A 314 -22.35 -15.01 -6.18
CA TYR A 314 -22.89 -16.12 -5.40
C TYR A 314 -23.49 -15.64 -4.08
N LEU A 315 -22.72 -14.89 -3.30
CA LEU A 315 -23.16 -14.39 -1.98
C LEU A 315 -24.33 -13.39 -2.10
N ASN A 316 -24.30 -12.51 -3.08
CA ASN A 316 -25.35 -11.50 -3.27
C ASN A 316 -26.72 -12.13 -3.61
N ASN A 317 -26.73 -13.34 -4.16
CA ASN A 317 -27.94 -14.11 -4.46
C ASN A 317 -28.27 -15.17 -3.40
N HIS A 318 -27.45 -15.32 -2.35
CA HIS A 318 -27.64 -16.38 -1.36
C HIS A 318 -28.70 -16.01 -0.30
N PRO A 319 -29.70 -16.90 0.01
CA PRO A 319 -30.83 -16.57 0.88
C PRO A 319 -30.45 -16.25 2.34
N LEU A 320 -29.30 -16.74 2.82
CA LEU A 320 -28.78 -16.47 4.18
C LEU A 320 -27.84 -15.26 4.25
N VAL A 321 -27.61 -14.55 3.17
CA VAL A 321 -26.84 -13.30 3.13
C VAL A 321 -27.77 -12.11 3.21
N GLU A 322 -27.47 -11.14 4.06
CA GLU A 322 -28.21 -9.89 4.19
C GLU A 322 -27.68 -8.83 3.22
N LYS A 323 -26.33 -8.73 3.12
CA LYS A 323 -25.65 -7.71 2.32
C LYS A 323 -24.25 -8.19 1.94
N VAL A 324 -23.81 -7.81 0.74
CA VAL A 324 -22.41 -7.90 0.32
C VAL A 324 -21.85 -6.50 0.20
N ASN A 325 -20.79 -6.19 0.94
CA ASN A 325 -20.10 -4.90 0.88
C ASN A 325 -18.99 -4.98 -0.16
N HIS A 326 -19.36 -4.81 -1.42
CA HIS A 326 -18.44 -4.77 -2.55
C HIS A 326 -18.92 -3.74 -3.58
N PRO A 327 -18.03 -2.90 -4.14
CA PRO A 327 -18.44 -1.80 -5.01
C PRO A 327 -19.13 -2.23 -6.30
N SER A 328 -18.90 -3.47 -6.77
CA SER A 328 -19.57 -3.98 -8.00
C SER A 328 -21.06 -4.24 -7.82
N VAL A 329 -21.52 -4.42 -6.59
CA VAL A 329 -22.94 -4.68 -6.22
C VAL A 329 -23.50 -3.62 -5.27
N SER A 330 -22.79 -2.49 -5.13
CA SER A 330 -23.24 -1.38 -4.29
C SER A 330 -24.51 -0.74 -4.84
N ASP A 331 -25.44 -0.40 -3.95
CA ASP A 331 -26.63 0.39 -4.29
C ASP A 331 -26.34 1.90 -4.42
N ASP A 332 -25.16 2.34 -3.95
CA ASP A 332 -24.71 3.73 -4.07
C ASP A 332 -24.23 4.04 -5.51
N PRO A 333 -24.91 4.94 -6.26
CA PRO A 333 -24.51 5.31 -7.61
C PRO A 333 -23.11 5.90 -7.69
N GLU A 334 -22.64 6.59 -6.63
CA GLU A 334 -21.31 7.18 -6.60
C GLU A 334 -20.25 6.08 -6.47
N GLN A 335 -20.44 5.10 -5.60
CA GLN A 335 -19.55 3.93 -5.52
C GLN A 335 -19.48 3.17 -6.83
N GLN A 336 -20.61 2.98 -7.52
CA GLN A 336 -20.62 2.37 -8.85
C GLN A 336 -19.86 3.20 -9.89
N ARG A 337 -20.01 4.53 -9.86
CA ARG A 337 -19.29 5.44 -10.75
C ARG A 337 -17.79 5.37 -10.53
N LEU A 338 -17.35 5.45 -9.27
CA LEU A 338 -15.95 5.39 -8.87
C LEU A 338 -15.34 4.04 -9.21
N TYR A 339 -16.06 2.95 -8.93
CA TYR A 339 -15.60 1.60 -9.28
C TYR A 339 -15.36 1.44 -10.80
N LYS A 340 -16.29 1.90 -11.63
CA LYS A 340 -16.13 1.88 -13.10
C LYS A 340 -14.97 2.77 -13.57
N LYS A 341 -14.73 3.89 -12.88
CA LYS A 341 -13.65 4.84 -13.22
C LYS A 341 -12.27 4.25 -12.90
N TYR A 342 -12.09 3.75 -11.69
CA TYR A 342 -10.77 3.34 -11.20
C TYR A 342 -10.47 1.85 -11.42
N PHE A 343 -11.49 1.02 -11.54
CA PHE A 343 -11.37 -0.43 -11.68
C PHE A 343 -12.10 -0.97 -12.93
N PRO A 344 -11.74 -0.54 -14.14
CA PRO A 344 -12.44 -0.95 -15.37
C PRO A 344 -12.33 -2.46 -15.63
N ASN A 345 -11.31 -3.13 -15.06
CA ASN A 345 -11.10 -4.58 -15.17
C ASN A 345 -11.54 -5.34 -13.91
N GLY A 346 -12.28 -4.68 -13.01
CA GLY A 346 -12.64 -5.22 -11.71
C GLY A 346 -11.59 -4.98 -10.63
N GLY A 347 -11.96 -5.23 -9.38
CA GLY A 347 -11.12 -5.05 -8.19
C GLY A 347 -11.84 -5.55 -6.96
N GLY A 348 -11.21 -5.43 -5.78
CA GLY A 348 -11.85 -5.74 -4.51
C GLY A 348 -11.93 -7.23 -4.19
N SER A 349 -10.83 -7.97 -4.28
CA SER A 349 -10.80 -9.39 -3.86
C SER A 349 -10.78 -9.58 -2.34
N ILE A 350 -10.74 -8.50 -1.57
CA ILE A 350 -10.90 -8.45 -0.13
C ILE A 350 -12.15 -7.63 0.13
N PHE A 351 -13.18 -8.25 0.71
CA PHE A 351 -14.47 -7.59 0.96
C PHE A 351 -15.19 -8.24 2.14
N THR A 352 -16.32 -7.66 2.55
CA THR A 352 -17.14 -8.20 3.63
C THR A 352 -18.54 -8.56 3.15
N PHE A 353 -19.19 -9.44 3.89
CA PHE A 353 -20.62 -9.67 3.77
C PHE A 353 -21.26 -9.87 5.15
N GLU A 354 -22.56 -9.64 5.23
CA GLU A 354 -23.36 -9.76 6.42
C GLU A 354 -24.25 -11.00 6.31
N ILE A 355 -24.15 -11.91 7.28
CA ILE A 355 -24.91 -13.15 7.30
C ILE A 355 -26.14 -13.04 8.20
N LYS A 356 -27.26 -13.67 7.83
CA LYS A 356 -28.46 -13.77 8.68
C LYS A 356 -28.18 -14.63 9.90
N GLY A 357 -28.75 -14.26 11.06
CA GLY A 357 -28.58 -15.01 12.30
C GLY A 357 -27.56 -14.44 13.28
N GLY A 358 -27.02 -13.24 13.00
CA GLY A 358 -26.18 -12.51 13.94
C GLY A 358 -24.77 -13.09 14.12
N ALA A 359 -24.11 -12.72 15.23
CA ALA A 359 -22.73 -13.11 15.52
C ALA A 359 -22.53 -14.62 15.62
N GLU A 360 -23.48 -15.35 16.18
CA GLU A 360 -23.35 -16.80 16.36
C GLU A 360 -23.40 -17.54 15.01
N ALA A 361 -24.28 -17.10 14.10
CA ALA A 361 -24.31 -17.64 12.74
C ALA A 361 -23.02 -17.34 11.99
N ALA A 362 -22.46 -16.11 12.13
CA ALA A 362 -21.19 -15.75 11.52
C ALA A 362 -20.03 -16.63 12.00
N LYS A 363 -19.92 -16.86 13.30
CA LYS A 363 -18.91 -17.75 13.88
C LYS A 363 -19.11 -19.20 13.44
N LYS A 364 -20.35 -19.73 13.53
CA LYS A 364 -20.65 -21.10 13.09
C LYS A 364 -20.31 -21.30 11.62
N PHE A 365 -20.62 -20.33 10.76
CA PHE A 365 -20.23 -20.35 9.34
C PHE A 365 -18.72 -20.44 9.16
N ILE A 366 -17.97 -19.53 9.81
CA ILE A 366 -16.50 -19.49 9.71
C ILE A 366 -15.85 -20.78 10.20
N ASP A 367 -16.33 -21.31 11.33
CA ASP A 367 -15.77 -22.52 11.96
C ASP A 367 -16.02 -23.79 11.13
N ASN A 368 -16.93 -23.75 10.15
CA ASN A 368 -17.23 -24.87 9.25
C ASN A 368 -16.65 -24.71 7.83
N LEU A 369 -15.85 -23.67 7.57
CA LEU A 369 -15.08 -23.57 6.34
C LEU A 369 -13.85 -24.50 6.43
N GLU A 370 -13.58 -25.27 5.39
CA GLU A 370 -12.45 -26.20 5.31
C GLU A 370 -11.32 -25.68 4.41
N LEU A 371 -11.67 -24.97 3.33
CA LEU A 371 -10.69 -24.41 2.38
C LEU A 371 -10.15 -23.07 2.88
N PHE A 372 -11.01 -22.21 3.42
CA PHE A 372 -10.61 -20.89 3.92
C PHE A 372 -9.83 -21.01 5.24
N SER A 373 -8.67 -20.36 5.30
CA SER A 373 -7.91 -20.28 6.56
C SER A 373 -8.38 -19.13 7.43
N LEU A 374 -8.77 -19.41 8.68
CA LEU A 374 -9.12 -18.41 9.69
C LEU A 374 -7.84 -17.80 10.28
N LEU A 375 -7.49 -16.58 9.87
CA LEU A 375 -6.28 -15.88 10.33
C LEU A 375 -6.32 -14.36 10.04
N ALA A 376 -5.47 -13.62 10.73
CA ALA A 376 -5.35 -12.17 10.59
C ALA A 376 -4.40 -11.78 9.45
N ASN A 377 -4.72 -12.15 8.21
CA ASN A 377 -4.03 -11.71 7.01
C ASN A 377 -5.03 -11.49 5.86
N VAL A 378 -4.54 -10.98 4.73
CA VAL A 378 -5.29 -10.79 3.47
C VAL A 378 -4.34 -10.91 2.29
N ALA A 379 -4.88 -11.05 1.08
CA ALA A 379 -4.12 -11.01 -0.17
C ALA A 379 -3.10 -12.16 -0.33
N ASP A 380 -3.33 -13.28 0.32
CA ASP A 380 -2.62 -14.53 0.06
C ASP A 380 -3.22 -15.22 -1.18
N VAL A 381 -2.42 -16.01 -1.88
CA VAL A 381 -2.92 -16.86 -2.97
C VAL A 381 -3.94 -17.90 -2.50
N LYS A 382 -3.96 -18.19 -1.20
CA LYS A 382 -4.98 -19.00 -0.54
C LYS A 382 -6.12 -18.12 -0.01
N SER A 383 -7.34 -18.62 -0.06
CA SER A 383 -8.52 -17.97 0.48
C SER A 383 -8.46 -17.89 2.01
N LEU A 384 -8.76 -16.70 2.54
CA LEU A 384 -8.70 -16.40 3.97
C LEU A 384 -10.02 -15.82 4.46
N VAL A 385 -10.33 -16.07 5.74
CA VAL A 385 -11.52 -15.55 6.40
C VAL A 385 -11.20 -15.01 7.79
N ILE A 386 -11.96 -14.01 8.24
CA ILE A 386 -11.91 -13.55 9.62
C ILE A 386 -13.26 -12.94 10.04
N HIS A 387 -13.54 -12.96 11.33
CA HIS A 387 -14.67 -12.25 11.95
C HIS A 387 -14.19 -10.92 12.54
N PRO A 388 -14.33 -9.78 11.85
CA PRO A 388 -13.71 -8.52 12.25
C PRO A 388 -14.08 -8.07 13.67
N ALA A 389 -15.37 -8.13 14.03
CA ALA A 389 -15.88 -7.65 15.32
C ALA A 389 -15.23 -8.34 16.53
N SER A 390 -14.93 -9.65 16.44
CA SER A 390 -14.30 -10.38 17.56
C SER A 390 -12.78 -10.49 17.49
N THR A 391 -12.13 -9.92 16.45
CA THR A 391 -10.69 -10.08 16.21
C THR A 391 -10.01 -8.75 15.90
N THR A 392 -9.92 -8.37 14.63
CA THR A 392 -9.18 -7.18 14.19
C THR A 392 -9.73 -5.85 14.70
N HIS A 393 -11.00 -5.83 15.13
CA HIS A 393 -11.71 -4.65 15.64
C HIS A 393 -12.30 -4.89 17.03
N SER A 394 -11.82 -5.88 17.77
CA SER A 394 -12.37 -6.30 19.06
C SER A 394 -12.24 -5.26 20.18
N GLN A 395 -11.41 -4.24 19.98
CA GLN A 395 -11.27 -3.10 20.91
C GLN A 395 -12.36 -2.02 20.70
N LEU A 396 -13.10 -2.06 19.60
CA LEU A 396 -14.16 -1.10 19.29
C LEU A 396 -15.48 -1.52 19.92
N ASN A 397 -16.26 -0.55 20.38
CA ASN A 397 -17.64 -0.78 20.78
C ASN A 397 -18.60 -0.84 19.58
N ASP A 398 -19.87 -1.19 19.77
CA ASP A 398 -20.82 -1.37 18.68
C ASP A 398 -21.06 -0.09 17.85
N GLU A 399 -21.01 1.09 18.46
CA GLU A 399 -21.16 2.38 17.76
C GLU A 399 -19.94 2.68 16.89
N GLU A 400 -18.74 2.43 17.40
CA GLU A 400 -17.50 2.58 16.66
C GLU A 400 -17.38 1.57 15.50
N LEU A 401 -17.81 0.31 15.73
CA LEU A 401 -17.91 -0.72 14.69
C LEU A 401 -18.88 -0.28 13.58
N ALA A 402 -20.08 0.18 13.97
CA ALA A 402 -21.06 0.67 13.00
C ALA A 402 -20.56 1.88 12.21
N GLY A 403 -19.79 2.77 12.85
CA GLY A 403 -19.13 3.90 12.22
C GLY A 403 -18.12 3.49 11.13
N GLN A 404 -17.57 2.27 11.20
CA GLN A 404 -16.70 1.67 10.18
C GLN A 404 -17.45 0.71 9.24
N GLY A 405 -18.78 0.65 9.33
CA GLY A 405 -19.61 -0.24 8.50
C GLY A 405 -19.45 -1.72 8.87
N ILE A 406 -19.06 -2.03 10.11
CA ILE A 406 -18.91 -3.39 10.62
C ILE A 406 -20.03 -3.68 11.60
N LYS A 407 -20.69 -4.82 11.45
CA LYS A 407 -21.69 -5.35 12.38
C LYS A 407 -21.20 -6.64 13.03
N GLN A 408 -21.92 -7.12 14.05
CA GLN A 408 -21.61 -8.37 14.73
C GLN A 408 -21.74 -9.61 13.83
N ASN A 409 -22.48 -9.52 12.73
CA ASN A 409 -22.64 -10.57 11.72
C ASN A 409 -21.80 -10.36 10.47
N THR A 410 -20.84 -9.45 10.50
CA THR A 410 -19.94 -9.16 9.35
C THR A 410 -18.81 -10.19 9.30
N ILE A 411 -18.60 -10.76 8.12
CA ILE A 411 -17.52 -11.69 7.80
C ILE A 411 -16.66 -11.05 6.73
N ARG A 412 -15.33 -11.03 6.91
CA ARG A 412 -14.38 -10.57 5.89
C ARG A 412 -13.75 -11.76 5.17
N LEU A 413 -13.81 -11.74 3.86
CA LEU A 413 -13.14 -12.69 2.98
C LEU A 413 -11.95 -12.02 2.27
N SER A 414 -10.89 -12.79 2.06
CA SER A 414 -9.82 -12.51 1.12
C SER A 414 -9.76 -13.68 0.14
N ILE A 415 -10.25 -13.46 -1.07
CA ILE A 415 -10.42 -14.53 -2.05
C ILE A 415 -9.09 -14.84 -2.72
N GLY A 416 -8.72 -16.10 -2.69
CA GLY A 416 -7.47 -16.62 -3.26
C GLY A 416 -7.57 -16.95 -4.76
N THR A 417 -6.60 -17.74 -5.20
CA THR A 417 -6.43 -18.11 -6.63
C THR A 417 -6.81 -19.56 -6.92
N GLU A 418 -7.42 -20.26 -5.97
CA GLU A 418 -7.88 -21.63 -6.08
C GLU A 418 -8.89 -21.78 -7.24
N ASN A 419 -9.29 -22.99 -7.53
CA ASN A 419 -10.42 -23.23 -8.45
C ASN A 419 -11.68 -22.61 -7.86
N ILE A 420 -12.41 -21.85 -8.67
CA ILE A 420 -13.59 -21.13 -8.20
C ILE A 420 -14.73 -22.06 -7.76
N ASP A 421 -14.86 -23.21 -8.38
CA ASP A 421 -15.92 -24.18 -8.02
C ASP A 421 -15.64 -24.73 -6.62
N ASP A 422 -14.38 -25.00 -6.25
CA ASP A 422 -14.00 -25.45 -4.92
C ASP A 422 -14.25 -24.37 -3.85
N ILE A 423 -13.96 -23.08 -4.18
CA ILE A 423 -14.24 -21.96 -3.29
C ILE A 423 -15.76 -21.84 -3.01
N ILE A 424 -16.58 -21.93 -4.04
CA ILE A 424 -18.04 -21.83 -3.90
C ILE A 424 -18.60 -23.04 -3.18
N GLU A 425 -18.08 -24.25 -3.44
CA GLU A 425 -18.48 -25.47 -2.75
C GLU A 425 -18.21 -25.37 -1.23
N ASP A 426 -17.04 -24.89 -0.82
CA ASP A 426 -16.69 -24.71 0.59
C ASP A 426 -17.62 -23.72 1.29
N LEU A 427 -17.96 -22.60 0.63
CA LEU A 427 -18.92 -21.62 1.13
C LEU A 427 -20.34 -22.25 1.25
N ASP A 428 -20.77 -23.03 0.26
CA ASP A 428 -22.08 -23.68 0.23
C ASP A 428 -22.23 -24.73 1.35
N GLU A 429 -21.20 -25.55 1.54
CA GLU A 429 -21.17 -26.56 2.63
C GLU A 429 -21.23 -25.87 4.01
N ALA A 430 -20.48 -24.76 4.21
CA ALA A 430 -20.57 -24.00 5.45
C ALA A 430 -21.96 -23.39 5.67
N PHE A 431 -22.64 -22.89 4.63
CA PHE A 431 -24.03 -22.41 4.76
C PHE A 431 -25.03 -23.52 5.13
N LYS A 432 -24.84 -24.75 4.64
CA LYS A 432 -25.72 -25.88 4.99
C LYS A 432 -25.74 -26.15 6.49
N THR A 433 -24.62 -25.99 7.18
CA THR A 433 -24.54 -26.19 8.62
C THR A 433 -25.42 -25.23 9.44
N LEU A 434 -25.78 -24.09 8.87
CA LEU A 434 -26.66 -23.11 9.53
C LEU A 434 -28.14 -23.46 9.43
N GLN A 435 -28.50 -24.42 8.59
CA GLN A 435 -29.89 -24.87 8.38
C GLN A 435 -30.24 -26.10 9.25
N GLU A 436 -29.20 -26.70 9.84
CA GLU A 436 -29.31 -27.78 10.83
C GLU A 436 -29.45 -27.22 12.27
#